data_ff67c325c681af4c8f7ce9b89d88529a
#
_entry.id   ff67c325c681af4c8f7ce9b89d88529a
#
_cell.length_a   1.000
_cell.length_b   1.000
_cell.length_c   1.000
_cell.angle_alpha   90.00
_cell.angle_beta   90.00
_cell.angle_gamma   90.00
#
_symmetry.space_group_name_H-M   'P 1'
#
loop_
_entity.id
_entity.type
_entity.pdbx_description
1 polymer ?
#
loop_
_entity_poly.entity_id
_entity_poly.type
_entity_poly.pdbx_seq_one_letter_code
_entity_poly.pdbx_strand_id
1 'polypeptide(L)'
;MGRFTGLLGLITFLGLAYAFSTNRSAIKWRTVAWGLCLQIVFAFLVIKWSLGQRILSSISSVITSLLGHSADGSSLVFGHIGTPGDPLATLAFAVLPTIIFVSAFFAIMYHIGVMQHIIRIVAWIMQRTMGTSGAESTNVAASIFMGQTEAPLTIRPFLAGATRSELMVIMTSGMAHVSGGIMAAYISFGINAKDLLSAVIMTAPGTIMIAKMLVQIGRAHV
;
A
#
# COMPACT_ATOMS: atom_id res chain seq x y z
N MET A 1 10.93 -27.78 -2.99
CA MET A 1 11.90 -26.73 -3.34
C MET A 1 11.38 -25.30 -3.11
N GLY A 2 10.08 -25.03 -2.99
CA GLY A 2 9.53 -23.65 -2.90
C GLY A 2 9.74 -22.86 -1.60
N ARG A 3 10.18 -23.44 -0.53
CA ARG A 3 10.34 -22.73 0.76
C ARG A 3 11.58 -21.84 0.84
N PHE A 4 12.62 -22.13 0.07
CA PHE A 4 13.87 -21.36 0.08
C PHE A 4 13.90 -20.25 -0.98
N THR A 5 13.05 -20.31 -2.01
CA THR A 5 13.00 -19.30 -3.07
C THR A 5 12.60 -17.93 -2.56
N GLY A 6 11.66 -17.85 -1.62
CA GLY A 6 11.28 -16.57 -0.99
C GLY A 6 12.40 -15.95 -0.17
N LEU A 7 13.15 -16.77 0.57
CA LEU A 7 14.30 -16.29 1.35
C LEU A 7 15.45 -15.82 0.44
N LEU A 8 15.74 -16.57 -0.62
CA LEU A 8 16.71 -16.16 -1.65
C LEU A 8 16.29 -14.86 -2.33
N GLY A 9 14.99 -14.71 -2.67
CA GLY A 9 14.46 -13.46 -3.22
C GLY A 9 14.66 -12.27 -2.29
N LEU A 10 14.34 -12.43 -1.01
CA LEU A 10 14.55 -11.39 0.00
C LEU A 10 16.03 -10.97 0.10
N ILE A 11 16.93 -11.95 0.20
CA ILE A 11 18.38 -11.69 0.26
C ILE A 11 18.87 -11.00 -1.01
N THR A 12 18.39 -11.43 -2.17
CA THR A 12 18.75 -10.83 -3.47
C THR A 12 18.31 -9.38 -3.55
N PHE A 13 17.07 -9.06 -3.19
CA PHE A 13 16.56 -7.68 -3.21
C PHE A 13 17.28 -6.78 -2.20
N LEU A 14 17.57 -7.27 -1.00
CA LEU A 14 18.35 -6.52 -0.01
C LEU A 14 19.80 -6.33 -0.50
N GLY A 15 20.39 -7.34 -1.11
CA GLY A 15 21.73 -7.25 -1.73
C GLY A 15 21.77 -6.23 -2.86
N LEU A 16 20.78 -6.22 -3.75
CA LEU A 16 20.65 -5.21 -4.80
C LEU A 16 20.48 -3.81 -4.22
N ALA A 17 19.61 -3.63 -3.22
CA ALA A 17 19.42 -2.34 -2.56
C ALA A 17 20.71 -1.84 -1.91
N TYR A 18 21.51 -2.75 -1.32
CA TYR A 18 22.83 -2.42 -0.78
C TYR A 18 23.84 -2.08 -1.88
N ALA A 19 23.84 -2.82 -2.99
CA ALA A 19 24.75 -2.59 -4.12
C ALA A 19 24.52 -1.23 -4.79
N PHE A 20 23.24 -0.85 -4.97
CA PHE A 20 22.82 0.42 -5.57
C PHE A 20 22.69 1.57 -4.57
N SER A 21 23.08 1.37 -3.32
CA SER A 21 23.04 2.39 -2.28
C SER A 21 23.98 3.55 -2.57
N THR A 22 23.50 4.78 -2.43
CA THR A 22 24.28 6.00 -2.63
C THR A 22 25.42 6.14 -1.62
N ASN A 23 25.19 5.71 -0.37
CA ASN A 23 26.21 5.72 0.68
C ASN A 23 26.01 4.54 1.63
N ARG A 24 26.73 3.45 1.39
CA ARG A 24 26.61 2.18 2.14
C ARG A 24 26.91 2.33 3.64
N SER A 25 27.84 3.21 4.02
CA SER A 25 28.22 3.42 5.42
C SER A 25 27.18 4.19 6.22
N ALA A 26 26.30 4.94 5.56
CA ALA A 26 25.23 5.72 6.19
C ALA A 26 23.90 4.95 6.35
N ILE A 27 23.85 3.68 5.96
CA ILE A 27 22.66 2.84 6.10
C ILE A 27 22.34 2.67 7.59
N LYS A 28 21.15 3.10 7.99
CA LYS A 28 20.64 2.89 9.34
C LYS A 28 20.09 1.48 9.50
N TRP A 29 20.92 0.54 9.92
CA TRP A 29 20.53 -0.86 10.12
C TRP A 29 19.31 -1.04 11.03
N ARG A 30 19.08 -0.10 11.96
CA ARG A 30 17.89 -0.08 12.80
C ARG A 30 16.61 0.00 11.95
N THR A 31 16.56 0.86 10.95
CA THR A 31 15.41 1.01 10.04
C THR A 31 15.20 -0.25 9.21
N VAL A 32 16.29 -0.86 8.72
CA VAL A 32 16.25 -2.12 7.97
C VAL A 32 15.73 -3.27 8.84
N ALA A 33 16.27 -3.41 10.05
CA ALA A 33 15.85 -4.46 10.98
C ALA A 33 14.38 -4.32 11.39
N TRP A 34 13.92 -3.09 11.69
CA TRP A 34 12.51 -2.85 11.99
C TRP A 34 11.60 -3.08 10.79
N GLY A 35 12.04 -2.71 9.58
CA GLY A 35 11.29 -2.99 8.35
C GLY A 35 11.08 -4.48 8.14
N LEU A 36 12.14 -5.28 8.27
CA LEU A 36 12.07 -6.74 8.20
C LEU A 36 11.23 -7.33 9.34
N CYS A 37 11.43 -6.84 10.56
CA CYS A 37 10.66 -7.29 11.71
C CYS A 37 9.15 -7.05 11.51
N LEU A 38 8.75 -5.87 11.06
CA LEU A 38 7.36 -5.55 10.78
C LEU A 38 6.79 -6.44 9.66
N GLN A 39 7.55 -6.69 8.59
CA GLN A 39 7.11 -7.61 7.54
C GLN A 39 6.88 -9.03 8.06
N ILE A 40 7.81 -9.55 8.87
CA ILE A 40 7.69 -10.88 9.47
C ILE A 40 6.51 -10.93 10.45
N VAL A 41 6.35 -9.90 11.29
CA VAL A 41 5.22 -9.80 12.22
C VAL A 41 3.89 -9.76 11.47
N PHE A 42 3.78 -8.96 10.42
CA PHE A 42 2.57 -8.91 9.60
C PHE A 42 2.31 -10.23 8.89
N ALA A 43 3.35 -10.86 8.33
CA ALA A 43 3.21 -12.18 7.72
C ALA A 43 2.72 -13.23 8.74
N PHE A 44 3.26 -13.22 9.94
CA PHE A 44 2.82 -14.12 11.01
C PHE A 44 1.37 -13.86 11.43
N LEU A 45 1.00 -12.58 11.63
CA LEU A 45 -0.36 -12.12 11.95
C LEU A 45 -1.38 -12.61 10.89
N VAL A 46 -1.03 -12.46 9.62
CA VAL A 46 -1.92 -12.78 8.50
C VAL A 46 -1.99 -14.29 8.23
N ILE A 47 -0.86 -15.01 8.32
CA ILE A 47 -0.78 -16.41 7.91
C ILE A 47 -1.09 -17.36 9.06
N LYS A 48 -0.62 -17.07 10.27
CA LYS A 48 -0.64 -18.03 11.39
C LYS A 48 -1.62 -17.66 12.50
N TRP A 49 -1.85 -16.39 12.77
CA TRP A 49 -2.66 -16.00 13.91
C TRP A 49 -4.13 -15.90 13.55
N SER A 50 -4.97 -16.70 14.21
CA SER A 50 -6.42 -16.79 13.92
C SER A 50 -7.15 -15.46 14.07
N LEU A 51 -6.74 -14.60 15.03
CA LEU A 51 -7.33 -13.28 15.21
C LEU A 51 -7.01 -12.36 14.01
N GLY A 52 -5.75 -12.33 13.57
CA GLY A 52 -5.33 -11.57 12.40
C GLY A 52 -6.05 -12.02 11.14
N GLN A 53 -6.18 -13.33 10.96
CA GLN A 53 -6.96 -13.90 9.84
C GLN A 53 -8.44 -13.51 9.89
N ARG A 54 -9.06 -13.49 11.07
CA ARG A 54 -10.46 -13.07 11.24
C ARG A 54 -10.64 -11.58 10.91
N ILE A 55 -9.77 -10.72 11.43
CA ILE A 55 -9.80 -9.29 11.13
C ILE A 55 -9.66 -9.06 9.64
N LEU A 56 -8.68 -9.69 9.02
CA LEU A 56 -8.43 -9.53 7.59
C LEU A 56 -9.58 -10.08 6.73
N SER A 57 -10.16 -11.23 7.11
CA SER A 57 -11.34 -11.78 6.42
C SER A 57 -12.57 -10.88 6.58
N SER A 58 -12.77 -10.27 7.75
CA SER A 58 -13.85 -9.31 7.96
C SER A 58 -13.67 -8.05 7.10
N ILE A 59 -12.47 -7.50 7.03
CA ILE A 59 -12.17 -6.37 6.14
C ILE A 59 -12.38 -6.77 4.67
N SER A 60 -11.88 -7.94 4.28
CA SER A 60 -12.05 -8.48 2.93
C SER A 60 -13.53 -8.66 2.57
N SER A 61 -14.36 -9.17 3.48
CA SER A 61 -15.80 -9.34 3.25
C SER A 61 -16.53 -8.00 3.09
N VAL A 62 -16.15 -6.98 3.88
CA VAL A 62 -16.69 -5.62 3.73
C VAL A 62 -16.32 -5.05 2.35
N ILE A 63 -15.07 -5.19 1.92
CA ILE A 63 -14.63 -4.72 0.60
C ILE A 63 -15.38 -5.46 -0.50
N THR A 64 -15.50 -6.78 -0.43
CA THR A 64 -16.23 -7.56 -1.44
C THR A 64 -17.71 -7.17 -1.48
N SER A 65 -18.34 -6.92 -0.33
CA SER A 65 -19.72 -6.43 -0.27
C SER A 65 -19.87 -5.04 -0.90
N LEU A 66 -18.93 -4.12 -0.62
CA LEU A 66 -18.91 -2.81 -1.28
C LEU A 66 -18.79 -2.91 -2.80
N LEU A 67 -17.93 -3.81 -3.28
CA LEU A 67 -17.78 -4.05 -4.71
C LEU A 67 -19.06 -4.67 -5.34
N GLY A 68 -19.80 -5.47 -4.58
CA GLY A 68 -21.11 -5.95 -4.99
C GLY A 68 -22.09 -4.80 -5.31
N HIS A 69 -22.16 -3.78 -4.46
CA HIS A 69 -23.00 -2.61 -4.72
C HIS A 69 -22.55 -1.82 -5.97
N SER A 70 -21.24 -1.80 -6.24
CA SER A 70 -20.76 -1.22 -7.50
C SER A 70 -21.22 -2.01 -8.73
N ALA A 71 -21.22 -3.33 -8.62
CA ALA A 71 -21.72 -4.20 -9.68
C ALA A 71 -23.24 -4.01 -9.92
N ASP A 72 -24.01 -3.86 -8.84
CA ASP A 72 -25.45 -3.54 -8.92
C ASP A 72 -25.69 -2.19 -9.65
N GLY A 73 -24.92 -1.16 -9.30
CA GLY A 73 -24.96 0.14 -9.98
C GLY A 73 -24.56 0.05 -11.46
N SER A 74 -23.53 -0.72 -11.77
CA SER A 74 -23.07 -0.95 -13.14
C SER A 74 -24.12 -1.68 -13.96
N SER A 75 -24.74 -2.70 -13.40
CA SER A 75 -25.82 -3.47 -14.07
C SER A 75 -27.08 -2.62 -14.30
N LEU A 76 -27.37 -1.68 -13.40
CA LEU A 76 -28.49 -0.75 -13.57
C LEU A 76 -28.30 0.18 -14.78
N VAL A 77 -27.06 0.64 -15.03
CA VAL A 77 -26.74 1.57 -16.12
C VAL A 77 -26.52 0.85 -17.46
N PHE A 78 -25.81 -0.28 -17.42
CA PHE A 78 -25.33 -0.98 -18.62
C PHE A 78 -26.05 -2.32 -18.88
N GLY A 79 -27.01 -2.70 -18.02
CA GLY A 79 -27.70 -4.00 -18.11
C GLY A 79 -26.72 -5.16 -17.86
N HIS A 80 -26.91 -6.28 -18.58
CA HIS A 80 -26.09 -7.48 -18.42
C HIS A 80 -24.61 -7.26 -18.72
N ILE A 81 -24.25 -6.33 -19.61
CA ILE A 81 -22.86 -6.01 -19.96
C ILE A 81 -22.08 -5.42 -18.76
N GLY A 82 -22.78 -4.79 -17.81
CA GLY A 82 -22.22 -4.26 -16.57
C GLY A 82 -22.06 -5.30 -15.46
N THR A 83 -22.52 -6.54 -15.68
CA THR A 83 -22.49 -7.60 -14.66
C THR A 83 -21.16 -8.36 -14.72
N PRO A 84 -20.40 -8.43 -13.62
CA PRO A 84 -19.16 -9.21 -13.57
C PRO A 84 -19.40 -10.68 -13.90
N GLY A 85 -18.58 -11.24 -14.80
CA GLY A 85 -18.70 -12.63 -15.24
C GLY A 85 -19.50 -12.83 -16.53
N ASP A 86 -20.17 -11.80 -17.06
CA ASP A 86 -20.74 -11.85 -18.39
C ASP A 86 -19.62 -11.87 -19.46
N PRO A 87 -19.71 -12.75 -20.48
CA PRO A 87 -18.71 -12.80 -21.55
C PRO A 87 -18.52 -11.49 -22.32
N LEU A 88 -19.54 -10.63 -22.33
CA LEU A 88 -19.53 -9.31 -22.96
C LEU A 88 -19.13 -8.20 -21.97
N ALA A 89 -19.02 -8.50 -20.68
CA ALA A 89 -18.56 -7.56 -19.68
C ALA A 89 -17.09 -7.21 -19.93
N THR A 90 -16.87 -6.04 -20.51
CA THR A 90 -15.54 -5.53 -20.80
C THR A 90 -14.99 -4.70 -19.64
N LEU A 91 -13.70 -4.40 -19.68
CA LEU A 91 -13.06 -3.47 -18.77
C LEU A 91 -13.86 -2.16 -18.63
N ALA A 92 -14.43 -1.66 -19.73
CA ALA A 92 -15.17 -0.40 -19.76
C ALA A 92 -16.50 -0.43 -18.96
N PHE A 93 -17.21 -1.54 -18.94
CA PHE A 93 -18.56 -1.63 -18.39
C PHE A 93 -18.63 -2.29 -17.01
N ALA A 94 -17.64 -3.10 -16.63
CA ALA A 94 -17.59 -3.76 -15.34
C ALA A 94 -16.50 -3.18 -14.42
N VAL A 95 -15.30 -2.94 -14.93
CA VAL A 95 -14.15 -2.57 -14.09
C VAL A 95 -14.02 -1.06 -13.90
N LEU A 96 -14.16 -0.24 -14.95
CA LEU A 96 -14.07 1.22 -14.81
C LEU A 96 -15.14 1.81 -13.86
N PRO A 97 -16.42 1.42 -13.93
CA PRO A 97 -17.42 1.87 -12.94
C PRO A 97 -17.04 1.51 -11.51
N THR A 98 -16.45 0.32 -11.29
CA THR A 98 -15.96 -0.09 -9.98
C THR A 98 -14.84 0.82 -9.48
N ILE A 99 -13.91 1.21 -10.34
CA ILE A 99 -12.82 2.17 -10.00
C ILE A 99 -13.42 3.53 -9.60
N ILE A 100 -14.38 4.03 -10.36
CA ILE A 100 -15.07 5.30 -10.07
C ILE A 100 -15.79 5.22 -8.72
N PHE A 101 -16.54 4.15 -8.48
CA PHE A 101 -17.26 3.93 -7.23
C PHE A 101 -16.30 3.91 -6.02
N VAL A 102 -15.22 3.14 -6.10
CA VAL A 102 -14.24 3.03 -5.03
C VAL A 102 -13.52 4.36 -4.79
N SER A 103 -13.19 5.10 -5.85
CA SER A 103 -12.58 6.43 -5.72
C SER A 103 -13.52 7.41 -5.03
N ALA A 104 -14.81 7.41 -5.38
CA ALA A 104 -15.83 8.22 -4.72
C ALA A 104 -16.01 7.82 -3.25
N PHE A 105 -16.01 6.51 -2.95
CA PHE A 105 -16.09 6.01 -1.58
C PHE A 105 -14.91 6.48 -0.74
N PHE A 106 -13.67 6.37 -1.23
CA PHE A 106 -12.50 6.88 -0.51
C PHE A 106 -12.53 8.41 -0.34
N ALA A 107 -13.02 9.16 -1.33
CA ALA A 107 -13.19 10.60 -1.20
C ALA A 107 -14.16 10.96 -0.06
N ILE A 108 -15.29 10.25 0.06
CA ILE A 108 -16.24 10.41 1.17
C ILE A 108 -15.59 10.06 2.50
N MET A 109 -14.90 8.92 2.60
CA MET A 109 -14.20 8.49 3.82
C MET A 109 -13.14 9.50 4.24
N TYR A 110 -12.48 10.12 3.26
CA TYR A 110 -11.52 11.18 3.51
C TYR A 110 -12.19 12.46 4.01
N HIS A 111 -13.32 12.84 3.41
CA HIS A 111 -14.07 14.03 3.83
C HIS A 111 -14.62 13.92 5.27
N ILE A 112 -15.12 12.75 5.65
CA ILE A 112 -15.63 12.46 6.99
C ILE A 112 -14.51 12.41 8.06
N GLY A 113 -13.24 12.27 7.63
CA GLY A 113 -12.10 12.22 8.54
C GLY A 113 -11.67 10.82 8.98
N VAL A 114 -12.40 9.78 8.62
CA VAL A 114 -12.07 8.39 8.99
C VAL A 114 -10.71 7.99 8.42
N MET A 115 -10.47 8.31 7.15
CA MET A 115 -9.22 7.96 6.48
C MET A 115 -8.00 8.63 7.11
N GLN A 116 -8.13 9.90 7.51
CA GLN A 116 -7.05 10.62 8.20
C GLN A 116 -6.66 9.96 9.53
N HIS A 117 -7.64 9.40 10.25
CA HIS A 117 -7.35 8.69 11.51
C HIS A 117 -6.60 7.38 11.25
N ILE A 118 -7.00 6.61 10.24
CA ILE A 118 -6.31 5.37 9.86
C ILE A 118 -4.87 5.68 9.42
N ILE A 119 -4.69 6.63 8.52
CA ILE A 119 -3.38 7.06 8.03
C ILE A 119 -2.49 7.52 9.19
N ARG A 120 -3.03 8.30 10.13
CA ARG A 120 -2.29 8.79 11.30
C ARG A 120 -1.81 7.65 12.21
N ILE A 121 -2.64 6.64 12.45
CA ILE A 121 -2.27 5.48 13.28
C ILE A 121 -1.13 4.70 12.60
N VAL A 122 -1.26 4.40 11.32
CA VAL A 122 -0.23 3.67 10.56
C VAL A 122 1.08 4.47 10.50
N ALA A 123 1.00 5.77 10.20
CA ALA A 123 2.15 6.66 10.16
C ALA A 123 2.85 6.74 11.53
N TRP A 124 2.09 6.83 12.62
CA TRP A 124 2.64 6.86 13.98
C TRP A 124 3.41 5.57 14.30
N ILE A 125 2.87 4.41 13.96
CA ILE A 125 3.57 3.11 14.14
C ILE A 125 4.90 3.12 13.37
N MET A 126 4.89 3.54 12.11
CA MET A 126 6.09 3.59 11.27
C MET A 126 7.15 4.57 11.82
N GLN A 127 6.72 5.76 12.23
CA GLN A 127 7.62 6.74 12.87
C GLN A 127 8.27 6.17 14.13
N ARG A 128 7.47 5.55 14.98
CA ARG A 128 7.95 5.05 16.28
C ARG A 128 8.91 3.86 16.15
N THR A 129 8.63 2.98 15.19
CA THR A 129 9.43 1.76 14.97
C THR A 129 10.65 2.02 14.09
N MET A 130 10.42 2.58 12.90
CA MET A 130 11.46 2.72 11.87
C MET A 130 12.26 4.03 11.97
N GLY A 131 11.81 4.98 12.82
CA GLY A 131 12.49 6.28 12.99
C GLY A 131 12.43 7.16 11.74
N THR A 132 11.33 7.11 11.02
CA THR A 132 11.05 7.86 9.80
C THR A 132 10.44 9.22 10.10
N SER A 133 10.50 10.18 9.17
CA SER A 133 9.88 11.49 9.34
C SER A 133 8.34 11.40 9.28
N GLY A 134 7.68 12.43 9.79
CA GLY A 134 6.22 12.52 9.74
C GLY A 134 5.69 12.53 8.31
N ALA A 135 6.30 13.30 7.44
CA ALA A 135 5.88 13.45 6.05
C ALA A 135 5.98 12.13 5.26
N GLU A 136 7.15 11.48 5.29
CA GLU A 136 7.34 10.22 4.57
C GLU A 136 6.45 9.08 5.10
N SER A 137 6.29 8.98 6.43
CA SER A 137 5.43 7.97 7.04
C SER A 137 3.96 8.18 6.70
N THR A 138 3.51 9.44 6.69
CA THR A 138 2.13 9.79 6.30
C THR A 138 1.90 9.49 4.83
N ASN A 139 2.84 9.80 3.95
CA ASN A 139 2.73 9.48 2.53
C ASN A 139 2.66 7.96 2.29
N VAL A 140 3.53 7.17 2.92
CA VAL A 140 3.50 5.70 2.78
C VAL A 140 2.21 5.12 3.34
N ALA A 141 1.73 5.60 4.49
CA ALA A 141 0.46 5.18 5.06
C ALA A 141 -0.73 5.55 4.16
N ALA A 142 -0.71 6.73 3.55
CA ALA A 142 -1.73 7.15 2.58
C ALA A 142 -1.69 6.29 1.31
N SER A 143 -0.50 5.93 0.83
CA SER A 143 -0.32 5.11 -0.39
C SER A 143 -0.92 3.71 -0.29
N ILE A 144 -1.19 3.20 0.93
CA ILE A 144 -1.88 1.93 1.13
C ILE A 144 -3.30 1.97 0.53
N PHE A 145 -3.94 3.14 0.55
CA PHE A 145 -5.34 3.31 0.15
C PHE A 145 -5.49 4.19 -1.09
N MET A 146 -4.62 5.19 -1.21
CA MET A 146 -4.66 6.23 -2.24
C MET A 146 -3.68 5.92 -3.36
N GLY A 147 -3.96 6.45 -4.53
CA GLY A 147 -3.07 6.33 -5.68
C GLY A 147 -1.75 7.11 -5.51
N GLN A 148 -0.80 6.80 -6.36
CA GLN A 148 0.53 7.43 -6.38
C GLN A 148 0.49 8.95 -6.59
N THR A 149 -0.57 9.48 -7.20
CA THR A 149 -0.78 10.90 -7.42
C THR A 149 -1.46 11.59 -6.24
N GLU A 150 -2.30 10.86 -5.51
CA GLU A 150 -3.12 11.39 -4.42
C GLU A 150 -2.38 11.38 -3.08
N ALA A 151 -1.62 10.32 -2.80
CA ALA A 151 -0.91 10.18 -1.53
C ALA A 151 0.07 11.34 -1.27
N PRO A 152 0.88 11.83 -2.24
CA PRO A 152 1.74 13.00 -2.03
C PRO A 152 0.99 14.30 -1.75
N LEU A 153 -0.28 14.42 -2.19
CA LEU A 153 -1.09 15.61 -1.90
C LEU A 153 -1.40 15.74 -0.40
N THR A 154 -1.42 14.64 0.35
CA THR A 154 -1.62 14.66 1.82
C THR A 154 -0.50 15.36 2.56
N ILE A 155 0.70 15.40 1.98
CA ILE A 155 1.91 16.01 2.54
C ILE A 155 2.39 17.20 1.71
N ARG A 156 1.55 17.76 0.82
CA ARG A 156 1.91 18.86 -0.08
C ARG A 156 2.66 20.02 0.59
N PRO A 157 2.26 20.50 1.79
CA PRO A 157 2.98 21.61 2.45
C PRO A 157 4.44 21.29 2.80
N PHE A 158 4.78 20.01 2.94
CA PHE A 158 6.12 19.57 3.36
C PHE A 158 7.02 19.20 2.17
N LEU A 159 6.48 19.08 0.95
CA LEU A 159 7.23 18.64 -0.23
C LEU A 159 8.37 19.60 -0.61
N ALA A 160 8.15 20.91 -0.50
CA ALA A 160 9.14 21.91 -0.85
C ALA A 160 10.41 21.85 0.01
N GLY A 161 10.28 21.40 1.27
CA GLY A 161 11.39 21.23 2.21
C GLY A 161 11.86 19.77 2.35
N ALA A 162 11.35 18.86 1.53
CA ALA A 162 11.67 17.45 1.64
C ALA A 162 13.13 17.15 1.25
N THR A 163 13.80 16.35 2.05
CA THR A 163 15.14 15.86 1.76
C THR A 163 15.12 14.84 0.61
N ARG A 164 16.26 14.62 -0.04
CA ARG A 164 16.39 13.59 -1.09
C ARG A 164 15.95 12.20 -0.61
N SER A 165 16.23 11.87 0.65
CA SER A 165 15.82 10.61 1.25
C SER A 165 14.30 10.50 1.41
N GLU A 166 13.64 11.57 1.84
CA GLU A 166 12.17 11.63 1.94
C GLU A 166 11.52 11.54 0.56
N LEU A 167 12.04 12.29 -0.41
CA LEU A 167 11.57 12.20 -1.80
C LEU A 167 11.72 10.78 -2.36
N MET A 168 12.84 10.09 -2.06
CA MET A 168 13.03 8.70 -2.48
C MET A 168 11.97 7.78 -1.87
N VAL A 169 11.62 7.96 -0.59
CA VAL A 169 10.54 7.18 0.04
C VAL A 169 9.19 7.47 -0.62
N ILE A 170 8.88 8.74 -0.89
CA ILE A 170 7.63 9.16 -1.53
C ILE A 170 7.51 8.55 -2.93
N MET A 171 8.55 8.64 -3.75
CA MET A 171 8.57 8.07 -5.09
C MET A 171 8.47 6.55 -5.07
N THR A 172 9.25 5.89 -4.19
CA THR A 172 9.23 4.43 -4.07
C THR A 172 7.85 3.94 -3.61
N SER A 173 7.19 4.66 -2.68
CA SER A 173 5.86 4.29 -2.20
C SER A 173 4.81 4.39 -3.32
N GLY A 174 4.89 5.41 -4.15
CA GLY A 174 4.00 5.56 -5.30
C GLY A 174 4.14 4.41 -6.32
N MET A 175 5.35 3.88 -6.48
CA MET A 175 5.61 2.76 -7.40
C MET A 175 5.31 1.38 -6.79
N ALA A 176 5.40 1.24 -5.47
CA ALA A 176 5.28 -0.04 -4.78
C ALA A 176 3.85 -0.38 -4.34
N HIS A 177 2.99 0.62 -4.14
CA HIS A 177 1.62 0.41 -3.67
C HIS A 177 0.62 0.43 -4.82
N VAL A 178 -0.45 -0.32 -4.62
CA VAL A 178 -1.60 -0.37 -5.52
C VAL A 178 -2.74 0.45 -4.90
N SER A 179 -3.29 1.41 -5.65
CA SER A 179 -4.43 2.20 -5.15
C SER A 179 -5.67 1.33 -4.90
N GLY A 180 -6.56 1.81 -4.02
CA GLY A 180 -7.81 1.12 -3.72
C GLY A 180 -8.68 0.86 -4.96
N GLY A 181 -8.69 1.79 -5.93
CA GLY A 181 -9.41 1.60 -7.20
C GLY A 181 -8.83 0.47 -8.05
N ILE A 182 -7.50 0.40 -8.17
CA ILE A 182 -6.83 -0.68 -8.92
C ILE A 182 -6.94 -2.01 -8.16
N MET A 183 -6.88 -2.00 -6.83
CA MET A 183 -7.14 -3.19 -6.02
C MET A 183 -8.56 -3.74 -6.28
N ALA A 184 -9.55 -2.87 -6.37
CA ALA A 184 -10.91 -3.25 -6.72
C ALA A 184 -10.99 -3.89 -8.13
N ALA A 185 -10.27 -3.35 -9.10
CA ALA A 185 -10.16 -3.95 -10.43
C ALA A 185 -9.58 -5.37 -10.37
N TYR A 186 -8.53 -5.59 -9.61
CA TYR A 186 -7.94 -6.93 -9.43
C TYR A 186 -8.92 -7.91 -8.77
N ILE A 187 -9.70 -7.45 -7.79
CA ILE A 187 -10.74 -8.28 -7.17
C ILE A 187 -11.82 -8.63 -8.20
N SER A 188 -12.22 -7.69 -9.06
CA SER A 188 -13.17 -7.93 -10.14
C SER A 188 -12.66 -8.94 -11.17
N PHE A 189 -11.35 -9.08 -11.33
CA PHE A 189 -10.72 -10.14 -12.14
C PHE A 189 -10.60 -11.50 -11.41
N GLY A 190 -11.15 -11.61 -10.20
CA GLY A 190 -11.18 -12.86 -9.44
C GLY A 190 -10.01 -13.08 -8.49
N ILE A 191 -9.15 -12.07 -8.29
CA ILE A 191 -8.09 -12.15 -7.28
C ILE A 191 -8.70 -11.99 -5.89
N ASN A 192 -8.27 -12.84 -4.96
CA ASN A 192 -8.80 -12.82 -3.60
C ASN A 192 -8.43 -11.50 -2.87
N ALA A 193 -9.45 -10.80 -2.38
CA ALA A 193 -9.27 -9.53 -1.67
C ALA A 193 -8.38 -9.65 -0.43
N LYS A 194 -8.44 -10.79 0.28
CA LYS A 194 -7.60 -11.05 1.45
C LYS A 194 -6.11 -11.09 1.10
N ASP A 195 -5.76 -11.72 -0.02
CA ASP A 195 -4.36 -11.84 -0.45
C ASP A 195 -3.80 -10.49 -0.90
N LEU A 196 -4.61 -9.70 -1.63
CA LEU A 196 -4.25 -8.34 -2.03
C LEU A 196 -4.06 -7.42 -0.83
N LEU A 197 -4.98 -7.42 0.14
CA LEU A 197 -4.86 -6.64 1.36
C LEU A 197 -3.59 -7.01 2.15
N SER A 198 -3.31 -8.31 2.25
CA SER A 198 -2.09 -8.79 2.90
C SER A 198 -0.84 -8.22 2.23
N ALA A 199 -0.77 -8.29 0.91
CA ALA A 199 0.35 -7.80 0.12
C ALA A 199 0.54 -6.29 0.32
N VAL A 200 -0.53 -5.49 0.23
CA VAL A 200 -0.48 -4.03 0.37
C VAL A 200 -0.01 -3.60 1.76
N ILE A 201 -0.53 -4.24 2.83
CA ILE A 201 -0.11 -3.93 4.21
C ILE A 201 1.38 -4.26 4.40
N MET A 202 1.84 -5.39 3.86
CA MET A 202 3.25 -5.82 3.99
C MET A 202 4.20 -4.97 3.15
N THR A 203 3.72 -4.36 2.07
CA THR A 203 4.53 -3.50 1.19
C THR A 203 4.97 -2.23 1.89
N ALA A 204 4.17 -1.65 2.77
CA ALA A 204 4.45 -0.36 3.41
C ALA A 204 5.79 -0.30 4.18
N PRO A 205 6.10 -1.20 5.15
CA PRO A 205 7.41 -1.21 5.80
C PRO A 205 8.54 -1.59 4.85
N GLY A 206 8.28 -2.46 3.88
CA GLY A 206 9.26 -2.85 2.85
C GLY A 206 9.69 -1.67 1.97
N THR A 207 8.75 -0.84 1.57
CA THR A 207 8.99 0.38 0.79
C THR A 207 9.94 1.33 1.50
N ILE A 208 9.67 1.64 2.77
CA ILE A 208 10.54 2.50 3.58
C ILE A 208 11.93 1.89 3.72
N MET A 209 11.99 0.59 4.01
CA MET A 209 13.25 -0.11 4.19
C MET A 209 14.13 -0.01 2.94
N ILE A 210 13.60 -0.36 1.77
CA ILE A 210 14.35 -0.33 0.51
C ILE A 210 14.74 1.11 0.14
N ALA A 211 13.81 2.07 0.23
CA ALA A 211 14.10 3.47 -0.09
C ALA A 211 15.21 4.04 0.81
N LYS A 212 15.20 3.71 2.11
CA LYS A 212 16.23 4.14 3.06
C LYS A 212 17.56 3.40 2.90
N MET A 213 17.58 2.24 2.27
CA MET A 213 18.81 1.58 1.87
C MET A 213 19.42 2.22 0.61
N LEU A 214 18.58 2.62 -0.34
CA LEU A 214 19.03 3.26 -1.59
C LEU A 214 19.54 4.68 -1.35
N VAL A 215 18.74 5.52 -0.66
CA VAL A 215 19.08 6.92 -0.37
C VAL A 215 18.91 7.18 1.12
N GLN A 216 20.05 7.31 1.80
CA GLN A 216 20.08 7.56 3.24
C GLN A 216 19.72 9.01 3.56
N ILE A 217 19.37 9.26 4.82
CA ILE A 217 19.16 10.60 5.33
C ILE A 217 20.51 11.34 5.24
N GLY A 218 20.70 12.10 4.18
CA GLY A 218 21.74 13.13 4.17
C GLY A 218 21.42 14.13 5.28
N ARG A 219 22.43 14.63 5.98
CA ARG A 219 22.25 15.84 6.82
C ARG A 219 21.63 16.88 5.89
N ALA A 220 20.47 17.44 6.30
CA ALA A 220 19.98 18.63 5.67
C ALA A 220 21.14 19.63 5.68
N HIS A 221 21.64 19.99 4.52
CA HIS A 221 22.47 21.17 4.42
C HIS A 221 21.51 22.33 4.67
N VAL A 222 21.55 22.84 5.90
CA VAL A 222 21.01 24.15 6.24
C VAL A 222 21.76 25.20 5.40
#